data_576ebf816738f5f58f12dd89c084f3c7
#
_entry.id   576ebf816738f5f58f12dd89c084f3c7
#
_cell.length_a   1.000
_cell.length_b   1.000
_cell.length_c   1.000
_cell.angle_alpha   90.00
_cell.angle_beta   90.00
_cell.angle_gamma   90.00
#
_symmetry.space_group_name_H-M   'P 1'
#
loop_
_entity.id
_entity.type
_entity.pdbx_description
1 polymer ?
#
loop_
_entity_poly.entity_id
_entity_poly.type
_entity_poly.pdbx_seq_one_letter_code
_entity_poly.pdbx_strand_id
1 'polypeptide(L)'
;MNKAPGKNRFWYLFGPFLIYWGIEFVGAMIASLVMVIVSVPEVIQSVAWKDSMTNEEFMEAAAQMQTMLLDMAARYQVQMLAAAALLTIPVLALLYRRDRLQEQMQGLPVNKKAPAYQYIWTAILGAMVCIGGNVLIVMTNLAFVSESYQNTSAVFYAPAFAVQVVCLGLIIPVSEELLFRGLLFRRCRALMGFFPAALSISILFGFSHGNLVQFLYAMGLGMLLAYVCEKYGSLKAAILLHVTANLTSLIMTETGFLDWICGAFIRLAVTVVACAFFGAAMFVLIQRIDEKPEGTDRTDDSGNIPLTKDMFR
;
A
#
# COMPACT_ATOMS: atom_id res chain seq x y z
N MET A 1 -2.71 16.88 -26.80
CA MET A 1 -2.79 17.51 -25.47
C MET A 1 -4.24 17.45 -24.99
N ASN A 2 -4.58 16.45 -24.18
CA ASN A 2 -5.90 16.36 -23.57
C ASN A 2 -6.06 17.52 -22.58
N LYS A 3 -7.01 18.43 -22.90
CA LYS A 3 -7.43 19.47 -21.94
C LYS A 3 -8.05 18.74 -20.75
N ALA A 4 -7.29 18.62 -19.64
CA ALA A 4 -7.93 18.39 -18.35
C ALA A 4 -9.05 19.44 -18.20
N PRO A 5 -10.25 19.07 -17.69
CA PRO A 5 -11.34 20.00 -17.54
C PRO A 5 -10.82 21.24 -16.82
N GLY A 6 -11.02 22.43 -17.44
CA GLY A 6 -10.40 23.69 -17.02
C GLY A 6 -10.84 24.25 -15.68
N LYS A 7 -11.54 23.50 -14.85
CA LYS A 7 -11.93 23.84 -13.48
C LYS A 7 -11.21 22.93 -12.50
N ASN A 8 -10.19 23.48 -11.84
CA ASN A 8 -9.54 22.95 -10.65
C ASN A 8 -8.70 21.66 -10.85
N ARG A 9 -7.55 21.80 -11.53
CA ARG A 9 -6.52 20.74 -11.59
C ARG A 9 -6.14 20.19 -10.21
N PHE A 10 -6.15 21.04 -9.19
CA PHE A 10 -5.90 20.65 -7.81
C PHE A 10 -6.91 19.59 -7.34
N TRP A 11 -8.22 19.85 -7.46
CA TRP A 11 -9.25 18.89 -7.05
C TRP A 11 -9.28 17.62 -7.91
N TYR A 12 -8.90 17.73 -9.17
CA TYR A 12 -8.75 16.55 -10.02
C TYR A 12 -7.64 15.63 -9.50
N LEU A 13 -6.48 16.18 -9.14
CA LEU A 13 -5.35 15.40 -8.66
C LEU A 13 -5.53 14.95 -7.21
N PHE A 14 -5.77 15.90 -6.31
CA PHE A 14 -5.75 15.64 -4.86
C PHE A 14 -7.11 15.29 -4.27
N GLY A 15 -8.20 15.49 -4.98
CA GLY A 15 -9.55 15.15 -4.50
C GLY A 15 -9.70 13.72 -3.99
N PRO A 16 -9.26 12.68 -4.72
CA PRO A 16 -9.29 11.30 -4.24
C PRO A 16 -8.47 11.08 -2.97
N PHE A 17 -7.32 11.74 -2.86
CA PHE A 17 -6.48 11.66 -1.68
C PHE A 17 -7.16 12.26 -0.45
N LEU A 18 -7.78 13.42 -0.59
CA LEU A 18 -8.54 14.07 0.49
C LEU A 18 -9.78 13.26 0.88
N ILE A 19 -10.49 12.67 -0.09
CA ILE A 19 -11.63 11.77 0.16
C ILE A 19 -11.16 10.54 0.93
N TYR A 20 -10.07 9.91 0.49
CA TYR A 20 -9.47 8.76 1.17
C TYR A 20 -9.16 9.09 2.62
N TRP A 21 -8.36 10.13 2.87
CA TRP A 21 -7.98 10.53 4.23
C TRP A 21 -9.17 10.95 5.08
N GLY A 22 -10.18 11.60 4.50
CA GLY A 22 -11.42 11.93 5.20
C GLY A 22 -12.18 10.69 5.65
N ILE A 23 -12.30 9.67 4.79
CA ILE A 23 -12.98 8.41 5.12
C ILE A 23 -12.14 7.61 6.14
N GLU A 24 -10.82 7.53 5.96
CA GLU A 24 -9.90 6.86 6.91
C GLU A 24 -10.01 7.50 8.30
N PHE A 25 -10.00 8.82 8.38
CA PHE A 25 -10.12 9.55 9.64
C PHE A 25 -11.47 9.31 10.33
N VAL A 26 -12.58 9.47 9.59
CA VAL A 26 -13.92 9.23 10.13
C VAL A 26 -14.12 7.76 10.47
N GLY A 27 -13.66 6.85 9.63
CA GLY A 27 -13.71 5.40 9.87
C GLY A 27 -12.93 4.99 11.11
N ALA A 28 -11.72 5.51 11.28
CA ALA A 28 -10.90 5.29 12.47
C ALA A 28 -11.57 5.86 13.74
N MET A 29 -12.15 7.04 13.67
CA MET A 29 -12.92 7.62 14.79
C MET A 29 -14.11 6.75 15.19
N ILE A 30 -14.89 6.27 14.22
CA ILE A 30 -16.04 5.39 14.48
C ILE A 30 -15.55 4.06 15.07
N ALA A 31 -14.52 3.45 14.50
CA ALA A 31 -13.95 2.21 15.01
C ALA A 31 -13.41 2.36 16.44
N SER A 32 -12.72 3.47 16.73
CA SER A 32 -12.25 3.79 18.08
C SER A 32 -13.40 4.00 19.07
N LEU A 33 -14.46 4.69 18.65
CA LEU A 33 -15.65 4.88 19.50
C LEU A 33 -16.33 3.55 19.80
N VAL A 34 -16.51 2.70 18.80
CA VAL A 34 -17.08 1.35 18.99
C VAL A 34 -16.21 0.53 19.95
N MET A 35 -14.88 0.55 19.75
CA MET A 35 -13.94 -0.14 20.62
C MET A 35 -14.07 0.35 22.06
N VAL A 36 -14.11 1.66 22.32
CA VAL A 36 -14.28 2.23 23.66
C VAL A 36 -15.60 1.77 24.25
N ILE A 37 -16.73 1.88 23.54
CA ILE A 37 -18.06 1.46 24.04
C ILE A 37 -18.07 -0.03 24.43
N VAL A 38 -17.48 -0.89 23.61
CA VAL A 38 -17.42 -2.33 23.87
C VAL A 38 -16.50 -2.66 25.04
N SER A 39 -15.43 -1.91 25.23
CA SER A 39 -14.40 -2.18 26.23
C SER A 39 -14.65 -1.53 27.57
N VAL A 40 -15.46 -0.47 27.64
CA VAL A 40 -15.74 0.26 28.89
C VAL A 40 -16.25 -0.65 30.01
N PRO A 41 -17.18 -1.62 29.81
CA PRO A 41 -17.61 -2.50 30.89
C PRO A 41 -16.47 -3.33 31.51
N GLU A 42 -15.56 -3.87 30.68
CA GLU A 42 -14.39 -4.62 31.12
C GLU A 42 -13.42 -3.73 31.90
N VAL A 43 -13.16 -2.54 31.35
CA VAL A 43 -12.27 -1.56 31.97
C VAL A 43 -12.82 -1.07 33.31
N ILE A 44 -14.12 -0.78 33.42
CA ILE A 44 -14.75 -0.38 34.70
C ILE A 44 -14.66 -1.49 35.74
N GLN A 45 -14.88 -2.75 35.34
CA GLN A 45 -14.79 -3.90 36.26
C GLN A 45 -13.35 -4.16 36.73
N SER A 46 -12.35 -3.81 35.94
CA SER A 46 -10.94 -4.04 36.28
C SER A 46 -10.35 -2.95 37.18
N VAL A 47 -10.98 -1.79 37.28
CA VAL A 47 -10.57 -0.70 38.14
C VAL A 47 -11.20 -0.87 39.53
N ALA A 48 -10.41 -0.78 40.58
CA ALA A 48 -10.87 -0.91 41.97
C ALA A 48 -11.61 0.37 42.42
N TRP A 49 -12.89 0.47 42.10
CA TRP A 49 -13.74 1.57 42.54
C TRP A 49 -14.15 1.40 44.01
N LYS A 50 -14.09 2.48 44.81
CA LYS A 50 -14.55 2.55 46.21
C LYS A 50 -15.66 3.60 46.29
N ASP A 51 -16.61 3.40 47.19
CA ASP A 51 -17.73 4.31 47.41
C ASP A 51 -17.27 5.69 47.90
N SER A 52 -16.09 5.77 48.57
CA SER A 52 -15.43 7.00 48.96
C SER A 52 -13.98 6.96 48.57
N MET A 53 -13.63 7.67 47.49
CA MET A 53 -12.26 7.82 47.03
C MET A 53 -11.75 9.22 47.34
N THR A 54 -10.48 9.29 47.76
CA THR A 54 -9.76 10.56 47.77
C THR A 54 -9.51 11.05 46.38
N ASN A 55 -9.20 12.35 46.21
CA ASN A 55 -8.85 12.89 44.90
C ASN A 55 -7.63 12.18 44.29
N GLU A 56 -6.70 11.73 45.09
CA GLU A 56 -5.50 11.00 44.67
C GLU A 56 -5.87 9.60 44.10
N GLU A 57 -6.65 8.83 44.89
CA GLU A 57 -7.15 7.52 44.47
C GLU A 57 -8.01 7.59 43.16
N PHE A 58 -8.80 8.66 43.03
CA PHE A 58 -9.59 8.88 41.79
C PHE A 58 -8.67 9.16 40.59
N MET A 59 -7.64 9.98 40.75
CA MET A 59 -6.68 10.27 39.67
C MET A 59 -5.87 9.04 39.29
N GLU A 60 -5.48 8.19 40.21
CA GLU A 60 -4.83 6.91 39.95
C GLU A 60 -5.74 5.95 39.15
N ALA A 61 -6.98 5.82 39.58
CA ALA A 61 -7.99 4.99 38.86
C ALA A 61 -8.24 5.50 37.43
N ALA A 62 -8.34 6.82 37.25
CA ALA A 62 -8.49 7.43 35.94
C ALA A 62 -7.25 7.22 35.03
N ALA A 63 -6.04 7.32 35.58
CA ALA A 63 -4.80 7.04 34.85
C ALA A 63 -4.71 5.55 34.45
N GLN A 64 -5.08 4.65 35.35
CA GLN A 64 -5.15 3.22 35.04
C GLN A 64 -6.16 2.93 33.91
N MET A 65 -7.34 3.49 33.98
CA MET A 65 -8.36 3.37 32.93
C MET A 65 -7.85 3.91 31.58
N GLN A 66 -7.20 5.08 31.59
CA GLN A 66 -6.60 5.67 30.37
C GLN A 66 -5.53 4.73 29.77
N THR A 67 -4.65 4.16 30.58
CA THR A 67 -3.62 3.21 30.12
C THR A 67 -4.25 1.99 29.47
N MET A 68 -5.28 1.39 30.11
CA MET A 68 -5.99 0.24 29.59
C MET A 68 -6.65 0.52 28.23
N LEU A 69 -7.29 1.71 28.07
CA LEU A 69 -7.90 2.10 26.80
C LEU A 69 -6.85 2.31 25.70
N LEU A 70 -5.69 2.86 26.04
CA LEU A 70 -4.56 3.02 25.10
C LEU A 70 -4.00 1.67 24.67
N ASP A 71 -3.83 0.72 25.59
CA ASP A 71 -3.37 -0.64 25.28
C ASP A 71 -4.36 -1.36 24.38
N MET A 72 -5.66 -1.21 24.64
CA MET A 72 -6.71 -1.77 23.79
C MET A 72 -6.72 -1.13 22.39
N ALA A 73 -6.54 0.19 22.30
CA ALA A 73 -6.43 0.89 21.02
C ALA A 73 -5.23 0.37 20.22
N ALA A 74 -4.08 0.15 20.85
CA ALA A 74 -2.90 -0.42 20.21
C ALA A 74 -3.17 -1.87 19.74
N ARG A 75 -3.81 -2.69 20.57
CA ARG A 75 -4.15 -4.09 20.27
C ARG A 75 -5.07 -4.23 19.06
N TYR A 76 -6.04 -3.33 18.89
CA TYR A 76 -7.02 -3.36 17.80
C TYR A 76 -6.70 -2.42 16.64
N GLN A 77 -5.54 -1.75 16.64
CA GLN A 77 -5.16 -0.76 15.65
C GLN A 77 -5.22 -1.33 14.22
N VAL A 78 -4.71 -2.54 13.99
CA VAL A 78 -4.70 -3.18 12.67
C VAL A 78 -6.12 -3.41 12.15
N GLN A 79 -7.04 -3.88 13.02
CA GLN A 79 -8.44 -4.11 12.66
C GLN A 79 -9.17 -2.79 12.39
N MET A 80 -8.87 -1.74 13.14
CA MET A 80 -9.45 -0.40 12.94
C MET A 80 -9.00 0.20 11.60
N LEU A 81 -7.73 0.09 11.26
CA LEU A 81 -7.20 0.51 9.96
C LEU A 81 -7.85 -0.27 8.81
N ALA A 82 -7.97 -1.59 8.95
CA ALA A 82 -8.61 -2.41 7.91
C ALA A 82 -10.11 -2.11 7.77
N ALA A 83 -10.82 -1.81 8.87
CA ALA A 83 -12.22 -1.40 8.83
C ALA A 83 -12.39 -0.06 8.10
N ALA A 84 -11.52 0.92 8.36
CA ALA A 84 -11.49 2.18 7.63
C ALA A 84 -11.17 1.97 6.14
N ALA A 85 -10.18 1.13 5.81
CA ALA A 85 -9.83 0.76 4.44
C ALA A 85 -11.01 0.09 3.70
N LEU A 86 -11.78 -0.78 4.37
CA LEU A 86 -13.00 -1.37 3.80
C LEU A 86 -14.05 -0.33 3.41
N LEU A 87 -14.15 0.77 4.15
CA LEU A 87 -15.06 1.87 3.81
C LEU A 87 -14.55 2.68 2.61
N THR A 88 -13.24 2.81 2.43
CA THR A 88 -12.66 3.54 1.30
C THR A 88 -12.75 2.77 -0.02
N ILE A 89 -12.59 1.42 -0.01
CA ILE A 89 -12.57 0.58 -1.22
C ILE A 89 -13.75 0.85 -2.17
N PRO A 90 -15.03 0.81 -1.75
CA PRO A 90 -16.16 1.02 -2.66
C PRO A 90 -16.15 2.43 -3.27
N VAL A 91 -15.79 3.44 -2.50
CA VAL A 91 -15.73 4.84 -2.97
C VAL A 91 -14.63 5.01 -4.02
N LEU A 92 -13.41 4.50 -3.71
CA LEU A 92 -12.29 4.56 -4.63
C LEU A 92 -12.54 3.72 -5.91
N ALA A 93 -13.17 2.56 -5.76
CA ALA A 93 -13.55 1.71 -6.91
C ALA A 93 -14.55 2.40 -7.84
N LEU A 94 -15.53 3.13 -7.27
CA LEU A 94 -16.47 3.92 -8.05
C LEU A 94 -15.78 5.08 -8.78
N LEU A 95 -14.87 5.81 -8.10
CA LEU A 95 -14.09 6.88 -8.72
C LEU A 95 -13.18 6.32 -9.84
N TYR A 96 -12.50 5.21 -9.59
CA TYR A 96 -11.67 4.52 -10.58
C TYR A 96 -12.50 4.09 -11.80
N ARG A 97 -13.65 3.46 -11.58
CA ARG A 97 -14.56 3.06 -12.66
C ARG A 97 -15.04 4.26 -13.47
N ARG A 98 -15.38 5.37 -12.82
CA ARG A 98 -15.78 6.62 -13.48
C ARG A 98 -14.65 7.16 -14.37
N ASP A 99 -13.42 7.23 -13.86
CA ASP A 99 -12.27 7.69 -14.64
C ASP A 99 -12.03 6.79 -15.86
N ARG A 100 -12.13 5.47 -15.70
CA ARG A 100 -12.02 4.50 -16.81
C ARG A 100 -13.10 4.66 -17.87
N LEU A 101 -14.34 4.88 -17.48
CA LEU A 101 -15.43 5.14 -18.41
C LEU A 101 -15.23 6.45 -19.19
N GLN A 102 -14.73 7.49 -18.53
CA GLN A 102 -14.41 8.77 -19.19
C GLN A 102 -13.28 8.61 -20.21
N GLU A 103 -12.22 7.87 -19.89
CA GLU A 103 -11.13 7.55 -20.83
C GLU A 103 -11.66 6.80 -22.05
N GLN A 104 -12.51 5.80 -21.87
CA GLN A 104 -13.14 5.05 -22.97
C GLN A 104 -14.02 5.93 -23.86
N MET A 105 -14.82 6.83 -23.26
CA MET A 105 -15.67 7.78 -24.03
C MET A 105 -14.83 8.79 -24.82
N GLN A 106 -13.60 9.08 -24.40
CA GLN A 106 -12.67 9.95 -25.10
C GLN A 106 -11.88 9.22 -26.20
N GLY A 107 -12.13 7.92 -26.41
CA GLY A 107 -11.43 7.11 -27.40
C GLY A 107 -9.95 6.87 -27.06
N LEU A 108 -9.54 7.05 -25.77
CA LEU A 108 -8.17 6.79 -25.37
C LEU A 108 -7.86 5.30 -25.52
N PRO A 109 -6.70 4.93 -26.08
CA PRO A 109 -6.32 3.55 -26.27
C PRO A 109 -6.24 2.82 -24.93
N VAL A 110 -6.85 1.65 -24.86
CA VAL A 110 -6.72 0.75 -23.71
C VAL A 110 -5.45 -0.07 -23.92
N ASN A 111 -4.52 -0.01 -22.97
CA ASN A 111 -3.33 -0.85 -23.03
C ASN A 111 -3.70 -2.31 -23.08
N LYS A 112 -3.04 -3.08 -23.96
CA LYS A 112 -3.21 -4.51 -24.05
C LYS A 112 -2.83 -5.16 -22.73
N LYS A 113 -3.76 -5.88 -22.13
CA LYS A 113 -3.50 -6.60 -20.87
C LYS A 113 -2.60 -7.80 -21.17
N ALA A 114 -1.61 -8.02 -20.29
CA ALA A 114 -0.80 -9.21 -20.37
C ALA A 114 -1.65 -10.47 -20.13
N PRO A 115 -1.31 -11.62 -20.75
CA PRO A 115 -1.94 -12.90 -20.47
C PRO A 115 -1.84 -13.26 -18.97
N ALA A 116 -2.83 -13.98 -18.45
CA ALA A 116 -2.94 -14.31 -17.04
C ALA A 116 -1.70 -15.00 -16.46
N TYR A 117 -1.05 -15.88 -17.23
CA TYR A 117 0.15 -16.58 -16.77
C TYR A 117 1.34 -15.66 -16.50
N GLN A 118 1.40 -14.49 -17.14
CA GLN A 118 2.50 -13.53 -16.92
C GLN A 118 2.41 -12.82 -15.57
N TYR A 119 1.27 -12.86 -14.89
CA TYR A 119 1.13 -12.29 -13.55
C TYR A 119 1.99 -13.03 -12.50
N ILE A 120 2.42 -14.26 -12.81
CA ILE A 120 3.35 -14.99 -11.92
C ILE A 120 4.68 -14.26 -11.73
N TRP A 121 5.17 -13.55 -12.77
CA TRP A 121 6.41 -12.75 -12.68
C TRP A 121 6.28 -11.65 -11.64
N THR A 122 5.10 -11.04 -11.59
CA THR A 122 4.79 -9.98 -10.62
C THR A 122 4.75 -10.51 -9.18
N ALA A 123 4.16 -11.69 -8.97
CA ALA A 123 4.11 -12.32 -7.66
C ALA A 123 5.52 -12.71 -7.17
N ILE A 124 6.33 -13.35 -8.02
CA ILE A 124 7.71 -13.70 -7.68
C ILE A 124 8.54 -12.45 -7.41
N LEU A 125 8.39 -11.39 -8.23
CA LEU A 125 9.08 -10.13 -8.02
C LEU A 125 8.73 -9.51 -6.66
N GLY A 126 7.44 -9.51 -6.29
CA GLY A 126 6.97 -9.01 -4.99
C GLY A 126 7.62 -9.75 -3.82
N ALA A 127 7.69 -11.08 -3.89
CA ALA A 127 8.37 -11.89 -2.87
C ALA A 127 9.87 -11.57 -2.80
N MET A 128 10.57 -11.53 -3.95
CA MET A 128 12.02 -11.25 -3.98
C MET A 128 12.36 -9.85 -3.47
N VAL A 129 11.59 -8.84 -3.83
CA VAL A 129 11.78 -7.47 -3.36
C VAL A 129 11.51 -7.35 -1.86
N CYS A 130 10.50 -8.05 -1.36
CA CYS A 130 10.21 -8.09 0.08
C CYS A 130 11.35 -8.75 0.87
N ILE A 131 11.78 -9.94 0.48
CA ILE A 131 12.87 -10.66 1.16
C ILE A 131 14.15 -9.81 1.12
N GLY A 132 14.56 -9.37 -0.09
CA GLY A 132 15.75 -8.55 -0.26
C GLY A 132 15.69 -7.22 0.50
N GLY A 133 14.53 -6.55 0.50
CA GLY A 133 14.31 -5.30 1.21
C GLY A 133 14.43 -5.47 2.74
N ASN A 134 13.81 -6.50 3.32
CA ASN A 134 13.93 -6.78 4.75
C ASN A 134 15.38 -7.11 5.14
N VAL A 135 16.08 -7.90 4.35
CA VAL A 135 17.51 -8.19 4.58
C VAL A 135 18.35 -6.90 4.53
N LEU A 136 18.09 -6.00 3.58
CA LEU A 136 18.78 -4.71 3.50
C LEU A 136 18.49 -3.81 4.70
N ILE A 137 17.25 -3.77 5.19
CA ILE A 137 16.89 -3.01 6.40
C ILE A 137 17.65 -3.51 7.62
N VAL A 138 17.79 -4.83 7.75
CA VAL A 138 18.59 -5.45 8.83
C VAL A 138 20.09 -5.13 8.65
N MET A 139 20.64 -5.30 7.44
CA MET A 139 22.06 -5.03 7.14
C MET A 139 22.46 -3.58 7.38
N THR A 140 21.57 -2.64 7.11
CA THR A 140 21.82 -1.21 7.34
C THR A 140 21.60 -0.79 8.79
N ASN A 141 21.25 -1.73 9.67
CA ASN A 141 20.94 -1.50 11.09
C ASN A 141 19.73 -0.55 11.33
N LEU A 142 19.01 -0.17 10.28
CA LEU A 142 17.90 0.78 10.37
C LEU A 142 16.75 0.27 11.24
N ALA A 143 16.49 -1.04 11.21
CA ALA A 143 15.46 -1.66 12.05
C ALA A 143 15.75 -1.50 13.55
N PHE A 144 17.02 -1.49 13.94
CA PHE A 144 17.44 -1.46 15.35
C PHE A 144 17.60 -0.06 15.90
N VAL A 145 17.89 0.94 15.05
CA VAL A 145 18.10 2.32 15.50
C VAL A 145 16.83 3.18 15.43
N SER A 146 15.78 2.73 14.75
CA SER A 146 14.53 3.47 14.61
C SER A 146 13.48 2.99 15.60
N GLU A 147 13.35 3.66 16.74
CA GLU A 147 12.31 3.37 17.73
C GLU A 147 10.90 3.43 17.13
N SER A 148 10.61 4.43 16.29
CA SER A 148 9.32 4.57 15.61
C SER A 148 9.00 3.36 14.72
N TYR A 149 10.01 2.80 14.02
CA TYR A 149 9.83 1.59 13.23
C TYR A 149 9.56 0.36 14.12
N GLN A 150 10.29 0.21 15.22
CA GLN A 150 10.10 -0.90 16.16
C GLN A 150 8.71 -0.87 16.78
N ASN A 151 8.27 0.29 17.25
CA ASN A 151 6.94 0.47 17.83
C ASN A 151 5.82 0.16 16.82
N THR A 152 5.95 0.65 15.59
CA THR A 152 4.98 0.34 14.52
C THR A 152 4.96 -1.17 14.22
N SER A 153 6.12 -1.80 14.13
CA SER A 153 6.23 -3.24 13.90
C SER A 153 5.61 -4.05 15.04
N ALA A 154 5.89 -3.68 16.29
CA ALA A 154 5.32 -4.34 17.46
C ALA A 154 3.78 -4.33 17.43
N VAL A 155 3.17 -3.20 17.06
CA VAL A 155 1.70 -3.09 16.95
C VAL A 155 1.15 -3.89 15.77
N PHE A 156 1.82 -3.85 14.61
CA PHE A 156 1.30 -4.50 13.39
C PHE A 156 1.42 -6.03 13.42
N TYR A 157 2.43 -6.57 14.11
CA TYR A 157 2.62 -8.01 14.25
C TYR A 157 2.03 -8.59 15.55
N ALA A 158 1.41 -7.78 16.42
CA ALA A 158 0.76 -8.26 17.66
C ALA A 158 -0.52 -9.09 17.43
N PRO A 159 -1.42 -8.79 16.46
CA PRO A 159 -2.62 -9.57 16.24
C PRO A 159 -2.33 -11.01 15.80
N ALA A 160 -3.32 -11.92 15.96
CA ALA A 160 -3.23 -13.27 15.43
C ALA A 160 -2.92 -13.27 13.92
N PHE A 161 -2.10 -14.21 13.45
CA PHE A 161 -1.61 -14.28 12.07
C PHE A 161 -2.71 -14.19 11.02
N ALA A 162 -3.85 -14.85 11.23
CA ALA A 162 -5.00 -14.78 10.33
C ALA A 162 -5.54 -13.33 10.16
N VAL A 163 -5.54 -12.56 11.25
CA VAL A 163 -5.94 -11.14 11.24
C VAL A 163 -4.93 -10.32 10.44
N GLN A 164 -3.64 -10.54 10.67
CA GLN A 164 -2.58 -9.87 9.91
C GLN A 164 -2.73 -10.16 8.41
N VAL A 165 -2.93 -11.43 8.00
CA VAL A 165 -3.11 -11.84 6.61
C VAL A 165 -4.28 -11.12 5.97
N VAL A 166 -5.44 -11.08 6.63
CA VAL A 166 -6.64 -10.44 6.08
C VAL A 166 -6.49 -8.92 6.03
N CYS A 167 -6.04 -8.31 7.12
CA CYS A 167 -5.98 -6.86 7.25
C CYS A 167 -4.78 -6.26 6.49
N LEU A 168 -3.55 -6.66 6.87
CA LEU A 168 -2.31 -6.10 6.33
C LEU A 168 -1.92 -6.74 4.99
N GLY A 169 -2.25 -8.03 4.80
CA GLY A 169 -1.91 -8.75 3.58
C GLY A 169 -2.84 -8.47 2.41
N LEU A 170 -4.14 -8.22 2.65
CA LEU A 170 -5.16 -8.13 1.61
C LEU A 170 -5.91 -6.80 1.58
N ILE A 171 -6.61 -6.42 2.65
CA ILE A 171 -7.57 -5.30 2.65
C ILE A 171 -6.83 -3.97 2.44
N ILE A 172 -5.85 -3.68 3.28
CA ILE A 172 -5.11 -2.41 3.23
C ILE A 172 -4.39 -2.24 1.89
N PRO A 173 -3.62 -3.21 1.37
CA PRO A 173 -2.98 -3.10 0.06
C PRO A 173 -3.96 -2.83 -1.09
N VAL A 174 -5.15 -3.45 -1.09
CA VAL A 174 -6.16 -3.19 -2.14
C VAL A 174 -6.66 -1.75 -2.09
N SER A 175 -6.92 -1.22 -0.90
CA SER A 175 -7.34 0.17 -0.70
C SER A 175 -6.27 1.15 -1.19
N GLU A 176 -5.01 0.92 -0.79
CA GLU A 176 -3.88 1.74 -1.18
C GLU A 176 -3.62 1.72 -2.69
N GLU A 177 -3.64 0.56 -3.33
CA GLU A 177 -3.43 0.48 -4.77
C GLU A 177 -4.57 1.15 -5.57
N LEU A 178 -5.83 1.06 -5.11
CA LEU A 178 -6.94 1.80 -5.71
C LEU A 178 -6.69 3.31 -5.67
N LEU A 179 -6.22 3.84 -4.54
CA LEU A 179 -5.89 5.26 -4.41
C LEU A 179 -4.66 5.62 -5.24
N PHE A 180 -3.51 5.02 -4.90
CA PHE A 180 -2.21 5.49 -5.38
C PHE A 180 -1.99 5.16 -6.87
N ARG A 181 -2.31 3.93 -7.33
CA ARG A 181 -2.11 3.52 -8.74
C ARG A 181 -3.36 3.66 -9.56
N GLY A 182 -4.52 3.34 -9.00
CA GLY A 182 -5.80 3.42 -9.68
C GLY A 182 -6.21 4.86 -10.01
N LEU A 183 -6.01 5.80 -9.10
CA LEU A 183 -6.44 7.18 -9.24
C LEU A 183 -5.28 8.16 -9.40
N LEU A 184 -4.44 8.33 -8.36
CA LEU A 184 -3.45 9.41 -8.32
C LEU A 184 -2.40 9.25 -9.43
N PHE A 185 -1.75 8.10 -9.52
CA PHE A 185 -0.73 7.85 -10.54
C PHE A 185 -1.28 8.02 -11.95
N ARG A 186 -2.44 7.43 -12.26
CA ARG A 186 -3.06 7.56 -13.59
C ARG A 186 -3.37 9.00 -13.95
N ARG A 187 -3.93 9.79 -13.00
CA ARG A 187 -4.23 11.20 -13.22
C ARG A 187 -2.97 12.03 -13.40
N CYS A 188 -1.89 11.73 -12.65
CA CYS A 188 -0.58 12.34 -12.86
C CYS A 188 0.00 11.96 -14.23
N ARG A 189 -0.14 10.69 -14.65
CA ARG A 189 0.31 10.21 -15.97
C ARG A 189 -0.38 10.92 -17.13
N ALA A 190 -1.62 11.32 -16.96
CA ALA A 190 -2.33 12.13 -17.98
C ALA A 190 -1.76 13.56 -18.14
N LEU A 191 -0.97 14.04 -17.17
CA LEU A 191 -0.43 15.40 -17.15
C LEU A 191 1.09 15.45 -17.33
N MET A 192 1.81 14.38 -17.03
CA MET A 192 3.27 14.35 -17.04
C MET A 192 3.82 12.98 -17.44
N GLY A 193 5.13 12.91 -17.75
CA GLY A 193 5.81 11.66 -18.10
C GLY A 193 5.78 10.61 -17.00
N PHE A 194 6.20 9.37 -17.32
CA PHE A 194 6.19 8.25 -16.37
C PHE A 194 6.99 8.55 -15.11
N PHE A 195 8.26 8.93 -15.27
CA PHE A 195 9.17 9.06 -14.13
C PHE A 195 8.71 10.11 -13.10
N PRO A 196 8.37 11.36 -13.48
CA PRO A 196 7.90 12.34 -12.51
C PRO A 196 6.56 11.94 -11.88
N ALA A 197 5.65 11.29 -12.61
CA ALA A 197 4.39 10.80 -12.05
C ALA A 197 4.63 9.68 -11.02
N ALA A 198 5.44 8.68 -11.38
CA ALA A 198 5.77 7.56 -10.51
C ALA A 198 6.50 8.04 -9.24
N LEU A 199 7.51 8.91 -9.40
CA LEU A 199 8.28 9.44 -8.26
C LEU A 199 7.40 10.25 -7.30
N SER A 200 6.61 11.20 -7.81
CA SER A 200 5.74 12.04 -6.98
C SER A 200 4.75 11.20 -6.15
N ILE A 201 4.13 10.20 -6.78
CA ILE A 201 3.15 9.35 -6.10
C ILE A 201 3.83 8.34 -5.16
N SER A 202 5.04 7.88 -5.48
CA SER A 202 5.80 7.00 -4.59
C SER A 202 6.32 7.73 -3.34
N ILE A 203 6.71 9.01 -3.47
CA ILE A 203 7.04 9.86 -2.32
C ILE A 203 5.81 10.03 -1.42
N LEU A 204 4.64 10.33 -2.01
CA LEU A 204 3.40 10.48 -1.25
C LEU A 204 3.00 9.16 -0.56
N PHE A 205 3.18 8.03 -1.25
CA PHE A 205 2.97 6.69 -0.69
C PHE A 205 3.92 6.38 0.46
N GLY A 206 5.21 6.73 0.33
CA GLY A 206 6.18 6.60 1.41
C GLY A 206 5.79 7.43 2.64
N PHE A 207 5.38 8.69 2.45
CA PHE A 207 4.95 9.56 3.56
C PHE A 207 3.73 9.04 4.31
N SER A 208 2.83 8.29 3.67
CA SER A 208 1.65 7.72 4.33
C SER A 208 1.99 6.65 5.40
N HIS A 209 3.24 6.19 5.48
CA HIS A 209 3.65 5.12 6.41
C HIS A 209 4.17 5.61 7.78
N GLY A 210 4.40 6.90 7.95
CA GLY A 210 4.61 7.53 9.26
C GLY A 210 5.99 7.41 9.90
N ASN A 211 6.93 6.61 9.37
CA ASN A 211 8.32 6.56 9.84
C ASN A 211 9.33 6.47 8.69
N LEU A 212 10.56 6.89 8.95
CA LEU A 212 11.60 7.02 7.93
C LEU A 212 11.97 5.68 7.27
N VAL A 213 12.03 4.60 8.04
CA VAL A 213 12.41 3.28 7.50
C VAL A 213 11.34 2.81 6.53
N GLN A 214 10.08 2.89 6.94
CA GLN A 214 8.95 2.56 6.06
C GLN A 214 8.86 3.50 4.86
N PHE A 215 9.09 4.81 5.05
CA PHE A 215 9.15 5.77 3.96
C PHE A 215 10.11 5.33 2.86
N LEU A 216 11.35 4.95 3.21
CA LEU A 216 12.38 4.59 2.24
C LEU A 216 12.00 3.36 1.41
N TYR A 217 11.58 2.27 2.07
CA TYR A 217 11.25 1.06 1.32
C TYR A 217 9.89 1.19 0.60
N ALA A 218 8.91 1.88 1.19
CA ALA A 218 7.62 2.09 0.55
C ALA A 218 7.74 3.01 -0.68
N MET A 219 8.60 4.02 -0.64
CA MET A 219 8.91 4.84 -1.83
C MET A 219 9.54 3.98 -2.93
N GLY A 220 10.52 3.13 -2.60
CA GLY A 220 11.15 2.23 -3.57
C GLY A 220 10.16 1.21 -4.16
N LEU A 221 9.37 0.55 -3.29
CA LEU A 221 8.29 -0.34 -3.69
C LEU A 221 7.24 0.41 -4.53
N GLY A 222 6.95 1.65 -4.17
CA GLY A 222 6.04 2.54 -4.87
C GLY A 222 6.40 2.77 -6.32
N MET A 223 7.67 3.02 -6.61
CA MET A 223 8.19 3.13 -7.98
C MET A 223 7.98 1.84 -8.77
N LEU A 224 8.25 0.69 -8.14
CA LEU A 224 8.07 -0.63 -8.77
C LEU A 224 6.60 -0.93 -9.04
N LEU A 225 5.70 -0.60 -8.10
CA LEU A 225 4.24 -0.76 -8.25
C LEU A 225 3.71 0.11 -9.39
N ALA A 226 4.18 1.36 -9.52
CA ALA A 226 3.84 2.23 -10.63
C ALA A 226 4.33 1.65 -11.98
N TYR A 227 5.56 1.15 -12.01
CA TYR A 227 6.13 0.51 -13.19
C TYR A 227 5.33 -0.73 -13.65
N VAL A 228 5.03 -1.62 -12.72
CA VAL A 228 4.25 -2.84 -13.01
C VAL A 228 2.82 -2.48 -13.44
N CYS A 229 2.18 -1.49 -12.79
CA CYS A 229 0.87 -1.00 -13.19
C CYS A 229 0.85 -0.48 -14.65
N GLU A 230 1.87 0.28 -15.03
CA GLU A 230 2.04 0.82 -16.39
C GLU A 230 2.26 -0.31 -17.41
N LYS A 231 3.21 -1.22 -17.13
CA LYS A 231 3.59 -2.31 -18.04
C LYS A 231 2.44 -3.27 -18.34
N TYR A 232 1.70 -3.66 -17.34
CA TYR A 232 0.53 -4.55 -17.50
C TYR A 232 -0.72 -3.80 -18.00
N GLY A 233 -0.72 -2.46 -17.96
CA GLY A 233 -1.93 -1.67 -18.19
C GLY A 233 -3.05 -2.01 -17.20
N SER A 234 -2.72 -2.55 -16.04
CA SER A 234 -3.67 -3.17 -15.12
C SER A 234 -3.32 -2.91 -13.66
N LEU A 235 -4.28 -2.37 -12.92
CA LEU A 235 -4.19 -2.22 -11.47
C LEU A 235 -4.02 -3.56 -10.74
N LYS A 236 -4.55 -4.66 -11.31
CA LYS A 236 -4.44 -6.00 -10.72
C LYS A 236 -2.99 -6.46 -10.54
N ALA A 237 -2.10 -6.04 -11.45
CA ALA A 237 -0.68 -6.40 -11.36
C ALA A 237 -0.01 -5.70 -10.17
N ALA A 238 -0.29 -4.43 -9.94
CA ALA A 238 0.22 -3.70 -8.78
C ALA A 238 -0.36 -4.28 -7.47
N ILE A 239 -1.67 -4.54 -7.42
CA ILE A 239 -2.30 -5.20 -6.26
C ILE A 239 -1.63 -6.55 -5.98
N LEU A 240 -1.40 -7.38 -7.00
CA LEU A 240 -0.77 -8.69 -6.81
C LEU A 240 0.66 -8.57 -6.26
N LEU A 241 1.47 -7.66 -6.80
CA LEU A 241 2.83 -7.42 -6.30
C LEU A 241 2.80 -6.98 -4.84
N HIS A 242 1.96 -6.01 -4.50
CA HIS A 242 1.85 -5.46 -3.15
C HIS A 242 1.37 -6.52 -2.14
N VAL A 243 0.27 -7.20 -2.46
CA VAL A 243 -0.25 -8.31 -1.65
C VAL A 243 0.80 -9.39 -1.45
N THR A 244 1.51 -9.79 -2.50
CA THR A 244 2.54 -10.81 -2.39
C THR A 244 3.71 -10.35 -1.52
N ALA A 245 4.15 -9.09 -1.65
CA ALA A 245 5.19 -8.53 -0.79
C ALA A 245 4.76 -8.52 0.68
N ASN A 246 3.56 -8.06 0.99
CA ASN A 246 3.05 -8.03 2.37
C ASN A 246 2.88 -9.43 2.95
N LEU A 247 2.26 -10.37 2.21
CA LEU A 247 2.10 -11.75 2.66
C LEU A 247 3.47 -12.42 2.89
N THR A 248 4.45 -12.17 2.03
CA THR A 248 5.82 -12.66 2.21
C THR A 248 6.43 -12.13 3.51
N SER A 249 6.27 -10.82 3.81
CA SER A 249 6.74 -10.22 5.06
C SER A 249 6.07 -10.87 6.28
N LEU A 250 4.75 -11.03 6.26
CA LEU A 250 4.01 -11.66 7.34
C LEU A 250 4.45 -13.11 7.60
N ILE A 251 4.61 -13.90 6.53
CA ILE A 251 5.07 -15.28 6.63
C ILE A 251 6.50 -15.35 7.18
N MET A 252 7.41 -14.48 6.70
CA MET A 252 8.79 -14.44 7.18
C MET A 252 8.88 -14.12 8.67
N THR A 253 8.04 -13.21 9.15
CA THR A 253 7.98 -12.82 10.56
C THR A 253 7.40 -13.96 11.41
N GLU A 254 6.25 -14.51 11.02
CA GLU A 254 5.57 -15.59 11.75
C GLU A 254 6.42 -16.86 11.87
N THR A 255 7.15 -17.19 10.81
CA THR A 255 7.99 -18.41 10.78
C THR A 255 9.38 -18.21 11.37
N GLY A 256 9.77 -16.98 11.73
CA GLY A 256 11.15 -16.66 12.12
C GLY A 256 12.16 -16.82 10.97
N PHE A 257 11.70 -16.86 9.72
CA PHE A 257 12.55 -17.10 8.55
C PHE A 257 13.55 -15.95 8.34
N LEU A 258 13.16 -14.71 8.62
CA LEU A 258 14.06 -13.57 8.56
C LEU A 258 15.22 -13.71 9.55
N ASP A 259 14.91 -14.07 10.79
CA ASP A 259 15.92 -14.29 11.84
C ASP A 259 16.85 -15.43 11.47
N TRP A 260 16.30 -16.50 10.90
CA TRP A 260 17.10 -17.62 10.40
C TRP A 260 18.05 -17.19 9.27
N ILE A 261 17.61 -16.35 8.32
CA ILE A 261 18.48 -15.80 7.27
C ILE A 261 19.60 -14.97 7.89
N CYS A 262 19.25 -14.05 8.78
CA CYS A 262 20.17 -13.08 9.38
C CYS A 262 21.12 -13.72 10.41
N GLY A 263 20.78 -14.89 10.96
CA GLY A 263 21.57 -15.62 11.95
C GLY A 263 22.89 -16.23 11.44
N ALA A 264 23.18 -16.19 10.11
CA ALA A 264 24.46 -16.61 9.57
C ALA A 264 24.82 -15.83 8.30
N PHE A 265 26.06 -15.33 8.24
CA PHE A 265 26.56 -14.54 7.10
C PHE A 265 26.37 -15.23 5.75
N ILE A 266 26.65 -16.54 5.66
CA ILE A 266 26.50 -17.29 4.41
C ILE A 266 25.04 -17.34 3.93
N ARG A 267 24.08 -17.52 4.82
CA ARG A 267 22.64 -17.53 4.49
C ARG A 267 22.20 -16.16 3.99
N LEU A 268 22.63 -15.11 4.68
CA LEU A 268 22.36 -13.73 4.29
C LEU A 268 22.93 -13.43 2.91
N ALA A 269 24.21 -13.73 2.65
CA ALA A 269 24.86 -13.51 1.37
C ALA A 269 24.17 -14.27 0.22
N VAL A 270 23.87 -15.56 0.42
CA VAL A 270 23.15 -16.38 -0.57
C VAL A 270 21.76 -15.79 -0.83
N THR A 271 21.03 -15.35 0.19
CA THR A 271 19.70 -14.76 0.04
C THR A 271 19.75 -13.46 -0.77
N VAL A 272 20.71 -12.57 -0.49
CA VAL A 272 20.87 -11.31 -1.26
C VAL A 272 21.14 -11.61 -2.73
N VAL A 273 22.06 -12.54 -3.03
CA VAL A 273 22.38 -12.91 -4.41
C VAL A 273 21.17 -13.56 -5.11
N ALA A 274 20.48 -14.46 -4.42
CA ALA A 274 19.27 -15.11 -4.96
C ALA A 274 18.16 -14.08 -5.24
N CYS A 275 17.86 -13.19 -4.30
CA CYS A 275 16.85 -12.14 -4.48
C CYS A 275 17.23 -11.18 -5.62
N ALA A 276 18.49 -10.79 -5.73
CA ALA A 276 18.98 -9.96 -6.82
C ALA A 276 18.83 -10.66 -8.18
N PHE A 277 19.23 -11.93 -8.27
CA PHE A 277 19.15 -12.72 -9.49
C PHE A 277 17.70 -12.95 -9.94
N PHE A 278 16.88 -13.54 -9.07
CA PHE A 278 15.48 -13.83 -9.42
C PHE A 278 14.66 -12.56 -9.58
N GLY A 279 14.87 -11.53 -8.75
CA GLY A 279 14.23 -10.23 -8.89
C GLY A 279 14.57 -9.58 -10.22
N ALA A 280 15.84 -9.55 -10.62
CA ALA A 280 16.26 -9.02 -11.92
C ALA A 280 15.68 -9.85 -13.08
N ALA A 281 15.68 -11.19 -12.99
CA ALA A 281 15.10 -12.05 -14.01
C ALA A 281 13.60 -11.76 -14.21
N MET A 282 12.83 -11.65 -13.12
CA MET A 282 11.41 -11.32 -13.21
C MET A 282 11.19 -9.91 -13.75
N PHE A 283 12.00 -8.95 -13.34
CA PHE A 283 11.94 -7.60 -13.86
C PHE A 283 12.18 -7.55 -15.38
N VAL A 284 13.18 -8.27 -15.88
CA VAL A 284 13.46 -8.39 -17.33
C VAL A 284 12.29 -9.05 -18.08
N LEU A 285 11.67 -10.10 -17.49
CA LEU A 285 10.49 -10.72 -18.10
C LEU A 285 9.32 -9.75 -18.18
N ILE A 286 9.11 -8.93 -17.14
CA ILE A 286 8.09 -7.88 -17.13
C ILE A 286 8.40 -6.80 -18.17
N GLN A 287 9.67 -6.42 -18.37
CA GLN A 287 10.07 -5.45 -19.40
C GLN A 287 9.70 -5.90 -20.82
N ARG A 288 9.63 -7.20 -21.07
CA ARG A 288 9.30 -7.78 -22.38
C ARG A 288 7.79 -7.82 -22.68
N ILE A 289 6.93 -7.42 -21.73
CA ILE A 289 5.50 -7.32 -21.96
C ILE A 289 5.24 -6.26 -23.02
N ASP A 290 4.47 -6.61 -24.05
CA ASP A 290 4.13 -5.71 -25.15
C ASP A 290 3.25 -4.55 -24.65
N GLU A 291 3.69 -3.32 -24.92
CA GLU A 291 3.02 -2.08 -24.53
C GLU A 291 2.06 -1.54 -25.60
N LYS A 292 1.91 -2.23 -26.75
CA LYS A 292 1.08 -1.73 -27.83
C LYS A 292 -0.37 -1.60 -27.37
N PRO A 293 -1.01 -0.42 -27.57
CA PRO A 293 -2.43 -0.25 -27.31
C PRO A 293 -3.25 -1.18 -28.21
N GLU A 294 -4.36 -1.74 -27.69
CA GLU A 294 -5.32 -2.43 -28.54
C GLU A 294 -5.88 -1.43 -29.58
N GLY A 295 -5.66 -1.70 -30.87
CA GLY A 295 -6.14 -0.86 -31.96
C GLY A 295 -5.08 -0.21 -32.86
N THR A 296 -3.79 -0.35 -32.55
CA THR A 296 -2.73 0.15 -33.46
C THR A 296 -2.51 -0.73 -34.71
N ASP A 297 -3.14 -1.91 -34.77
CA ASP A 297 -3.12 -2.78 -35.97
C ASP A 297 -4.22 -2.44 -37.01
N ARG A 298 -5.08 -1.46 -36.73
CA ARG A 298 -5.90 -0.88 -37.78
C ARG A 298 -5.00 0.04 -38.59
N THR A 299 -4.42 -0.49 -39.65
CA THR A 299 -3.95 0.31 -40.76
C THR A 299 -5.16 1.06 -41.28
N ASP A 300 -5.32 2.29 -40.83
CA ASP A 300 -6.31 3.18 -41.38
C ASP A 300 -5.79 3.56 -42.78
N ASP A 301 -6.41 3.05 -43.82
CA ASP A 301 -6.21 3.46 -45.23
C ASP A 301 -6.51 4.97 -45.43
N SER A 302 -6.86 5.69 -44.38
CA SER A 302 -7.24 7.09 -44.39
C SER A 302 -6.10 8.10 -44.13
N GLY A 303 -4.83 7.68 -44.10
CA GLY A 303 -3.68 8.60 -44.07
C GLY A 303 -3.52 9.46 -42.79
N ASN A 304 -4.22 9.14 -41.70
CA ASN A 304 -4.06 9.80 -40.42
C ASN A 304 -2.84 9.26 -39.67
N ILE A 305 -1.99 10.16 -39.23
CA ILE A 305 -0.75 9.90 -38.48
C ILE A 305 -1.07 9.09 -37.22
N PRO A 306 -0.54 7.85 -37.07
CA PRO A 306 -0.73 7.08 -35.87
C PRO A 306 -0.13 7.84 -34.67
N LEU A 307 -0.86 7.84 -33.56
CA LEU A 307 -0.37 8.37 -32.28
C LEU A 307 0.91 7.62 -31.90
N THR A 308 2.06 8.27 -32.09
CA THR A 308 3.38 7.67 -31.84
C THR A 308 3.77 7.77 -30.37
N LYS A 309 4.70 6.88 -29.95
CA LYS A 309 5.33 6.83 -28.62
C LYS A 309 5.77 8.19 -28.06
N ASP A 310 6.01 9.16 -28.92
CA ASP A 310 6.50 10.50 -28.56
C ASP A 310 5.43 11.43 -27.99
N MET A 311 4.15 11.06 -28.07
CA MET A 311 3.07 11.80 -27.40
C MET A 311 3.00 11.55 -25.90
N PHE A 312 3.75 10.56 -25.40
CA PHE A 312 3.74 10.13 -24.00
C PHE A 312 5.09 10.26 -23.30
N ARG A 313 6.06 10.93 -23.97
CA ARG A 313 7.35 11.31 -23.39
C ARG A 313 7.30 12.60 -22.60
#